data_8d50235d2f449a5702991a579db81b01
#
_entry.id   8d50235d2f449a5702991a579db81b01
#
_cell.length_a   1.000
_cell.length_b   1.000
_cell.length_c   1.000
_cell.angle_alpha   90.00
_cell.angle_beta   90.00
_cell.angle_gamma   90.00
#
_symmetry.space_group_name_H-M   'P 1'
#
loop_
_entity.id
_entity.type
_entity.pdbx_description
1 polymer ?
#
loop_
_entity_poly.entity_id
_entity_poly.type
_entity_poly.pdbx_seq_one_letter_code
_entity_poly.pdbx_strand_id
1 'polypeptide(L)'
;ANHTPLLGSAGLTLKSYPYYDFDHHRLDFDAMLAALKQVPKDDLVLLHASCHNPCGADLSPEQWQQITHLAQERGFVPFIDMAYQGFGLGLAEDAYGLRLMAEVLPELLVAVSFSKNFGLYRERAGGLTLMAANEERARACQSQLLSLARGLYSMPPSHGSALVDIIWHSPDLRRLWQQELTDMRVRIQTLRQALHEGLKAQLPERDFGFIVRERGMFSFLGLTETQVTRLREEFSIYMTGNSRINIAGLSLARIDYVCDALESVIRA
;
A
#
# COMPACT_ATOMS: atom_id res chain seq x y z
N ALA A 1 -1.63 -2.55 8.35
CA ALA A 1 -1.68 -3.83 7.64
C ALA A 1 -1.36 -4.98 8.57
N ASN A 2 -1.46 -6.22 8.08
CA ASN A 2 -1.32 -7.42 8.91
C ASN A 2 0.13 -7.94 8.98
N HIS A 3 1.13 -7.14 8.68
CA HIS A 3 2.52 -7.59 8.62
C HIS A 3 3.03 -8.09 9.97
N THR A 4 2.76 -7.33 11.05
CA THR A 4 3.20 -7.70 12.40
C THR A 4 2.71 -9.09 12.84
N PRO A 5 1.41 -9.41 12.82
CA PRO A 5 0.96 -10.74 13.21
C PRO A 5 1.40 -11.83 12.22
N LEU A 6 1.47 -11.55 10.90
CA LEU A 6 1.88 -12.55 9.91
C LEU A 6 3.35 -12.92 10.04
N LEU A 7 4.24 -11.94 10.05
CA LEU A 7 5.69 -12.18 10.11
C LEU A 7 6.13 -12.64 11.51
N GLY A 8 5.49 -12.12 12.56
CA GLY A 8 5.73 -12.58 13.94
C GLY A 8 5.31 -14.03 14.16
N SER A 9 4.17 -14.46 13.60
CA SER A 9 3.75 -15.87 13.69
C SER A 9 4.65 -16.82 12.88
N ALA A 10 5.40 -16.30 11.90
CA ALA A 10 6.44 -17.04 11.20
C ALA A 10 7.76 -17.13 11.98
N GLY A 11 7.81 -16.61 13.21
CA GLY A 11 8.99 -16.66 14.07
C GLY A 11 10.04 -15.58 13.79
N LEU A 12 9.71 -14.57 12.98
CA LEU A 12 10.63 -13.46 12.68
C LEU A 12 10.64 -12.42 13.80
N THR A 13 11.81 -11.90 14.12
CA THR A 13 11.95 -10.74 15.01
C THR A 13 11.71 -9.47 14.21
N LEU A 14 10.69 -8.70 14.61
CA LEU A 14 10.27 -7.50 13.91
C LEU A 14 10.82 -6.24 14.58
N LYS A 15 11.33 -5.33 13.77
CA LYS A 15 11.70 -3.98 14.14
C LYS A 15 10.94 -3.01 13.26
N SER A 16 10.48 -1.89 13.83
CA SER A 16 9.83 -0.83 13.07
C SER A 16 10.83 0.28 12.74
N TYR A 17 10.61 0.94 11.62
CA TYR A 17 11.30 2.18 11.26
C TYR A 17 10.27 3.31 11.10
N PRO A 18 10.64 4.57 11.35
CA PRO A 18 9.78 5.73 11.09
C PRO A 18 9.40 5.79 9.62
N TYR A 19 8.14 6.15 9.33
CA TYR A 19 7.67 6.27 7.96
C TYR A 19 6.80 7.51 7.75
N TYR A 20 5.87 7.80 8.66
CA TYR A 20 4.89 8.86 8.50
C TYR A 20 4.90 9.81 9.68
N ASP A 21 5.04 11.09 9.36
CA ASP A 21 4.92 12.20 10.30
C ASP A 21 3.44 12.57 10.41
N PHE A 22 2.82 12.20 11.52
CA PHE A 22 1.39 12.43 11.77
C PHE A 22 1.05 13.89 12.04
N ASP A 23 2.01 14.69 12.51
CA ASP A 23 1.79 16.11 12.81
C ASP A 23 1.78 16.97 11.54
N HIS A 24 2.58 16.58 10.55
CA HIS A 24 2.70 17.29 9.27
C HIS A 24 2.07 16.56 8.09
N HIS A 25 1.45 15.42 8.30
CA HIS A 25 0.81 14.60 7.27
C HIS A 25 1.71 14.37 6.03
N ARG A 26 2.90 13.83 6.27
CA ARG A 26 3.88 13.56 5.22
C ARG A 26 4.75 12.35 5.54
N LEU A 27 5.45 11.86 4.52
CA LEU A 27 6.50 10.87 4.70
C LEU A 27 7.66 11.50 5.51
N ASP A 28 8.08 10.83 6.60
CA ASP A 28 9.29 11.17 7.35
C ASP A 28 10.49 10.43 6.74
N PHE A 29 10.88 10.86 5.55
CA PHE A 29 11.90 10.17 4.78
C PHE A 29 13.28 10.22 5.44
N ASP A 30 13.63 11.33 6.07
CA ASP A 30 14.94 11.49 6.72
C ASP A 30 15.09 10.54 7.91
N ALA A 31 14.07 10.44 8.75
CA ALA A 31 14.07 9.49 9.86
C ALA A 31 14.02 8.03 9.37
N MET A 32 13.24 7.75 8.31
CA MET A 32 13.24 6.44 7.64
C MET A 32 14.64 6.06 7.15
N LEU A 33 15.30 6.95 6.40
CA LEU A 33 16.61 6.71 5.82
C LEU A 33 17.68 6.51 6.92
N ALA A 34 17.61 7.31 8.00
CA ALA A 34 18.50 7.18 9.15
C ALA A 34 18.35 5.82 9.83
N ALA A 35 17.13 5.33 9.98
CA ALA A 35 16.87 3.99 10.53
C ALA A 35 17.36 2.89 9.60
N LEU A 36 17.11 2.99 8.29
CA LEU A 36 17.54 2.00 7.30
C LEU A 36 19.07 1.90 7.19
N LYS A 37 19.81 2.98 7.45
CA LYS A 37 21.29 2.95 7.55
C LYS A 37 21.80 2.04 8.66
N GLN A 38 20.99 1.69 9.64
CA GLN A 38 21.37 0.82 10.75
C GLN A 38 20.94 -0.65 10.54
N VAL A 39 20.24 -0.95 9.43
CA VAL A 39 19.81 -2.31 9.13
C VAL A 39 21.03 -3.20 8.86
N PRO A 40 21.15 -4.35 9.53
CA PRO A 40 22.20 -5.31 9.27
C PRO A 40 22.13 -5.87 7.86
N LYS A 41 23.30 -6.37 7.38
CA LYS A 41 23.34 -7.14 6.17
C LYS A 41 22.45 -8.40 6.30
N ASP A 42 21.81 -8.79 5.20
CA ASP A 42 20.93 -9.96 5.06
C ASP A 42 19.60 -9.86 5.86
N ASP A 43 19.35 -8.78 6.63
CA ASP A 43 18.03 -8.51 7.20
C ASP A 43 17.04 -8.11 6.09
N LEU A 44 15.74 -8.44 6.28
CA LEU A 44 14.69 -8.06 5.35
C LEU A 44 14.14 -6.66 5.68
N VAL A 45 13.99 -5.82 4.66
CA VAL A 45 13.31 -4.52 4.77
C VAL A 45 12.00 -4.55 4.00
N LEU A 46 10.89 -4.53 4.72
CA LEU A 46 9.56 -4.50 4.11
C LEU A 46 9.23 -3.09 3.64
N LEU A 47 8.91 -2.95 2.36
CA LEU A 47 8.52 -1.71 1.71
C LEU A 47 7.20 -1.89 0.95
N HIS A 48 6.32 -0.88 0.95
CA HIS A 48 5.16 -0.86 0.08
C HIS A 48 5.55 -0.29 -1.29
N ALA A 49 5.18 -0.95 -2.38
CA ALA A 49 5.48 -0.47 -3.73
C ALA A 49 4.77 0.84 -4.05
N SER A 50 3.50 0.96 -3.67
CA SER A 50 2.63 2.11 -3.90
C SER A 50 1.41 2.06 -2.99
N CYS A 51 0.69 3.19 -2.90
CA CYS A 51 -0.56 3.31 -2.14
C CYS A 51 -0.42 2.83 -0.70
N HIS A 52 0.58 3.34 0.01
CA HIS A 52 0.96 2.85 1.33
C HIS A 52 -0.25 2.70 2.27
N ASN A 53 -0.43 1.50 2.78
CA ASN A 53 -1.44 1.23 3.81
C ASN A 53 -0.75 1.26 5.18
N PRO A 54 -1.07 2.24 6.06
CA PRO A 54 -2.35 2.95 6.13
C PRO A 54 -2.39 4.42 5.71
N CYS A 55 -1.27 5.06 5.34
CA CYS A 55 -1.22 6.52 5.25
C CYS A 55 -1.44 7.10 3.83
N GLY A 56 -1.22 6.32 2.77
CA GLY A 56 -1.31 6.84 1.40
C GLY A 56 -0.08 7.64 0.93
N ALA A 57 0.86 7.93 1.81
CA ALA A 57 2.10 8.60 1.45
C ALA A 57 3.09 7.61 0.82
N ASP A 58 3.47 7.85 -0.42
CA ASP A 58 4.36 6.99 -1.19
C ASP A 58 5.74 7.62 -1.37
N LEU A 59 6.75 6.78 -1.56
CA LEU A 59 8.10 7.20 -1.89
C LEU A 59 8.15 7.83 -3.30
N SER A 60 8.90 8.93 -3.43
CA SER A 60 9.20 9.52 -4.75
C SER A 60 10.22 8.67 -5.52
N PRO A 61 10.37 8.88 -6.86
CA PRO A 61 11.41 8.23 -7.63
C PRO A 61 12.82 8.45 -7.06
N GLU A 62 13.13 9.64 -6.59
CA GLU A 62 14.43 10.01 -6.00
C GLU A 62 14.64 9.30 -4.65
N GLN A 63 13.59 9.15 -3.86
CA GLN A 63 13.63 8.42 -2.59
C GLN A 63 13.82 6.91 -2.84
N TRP A 64 13.17 6.35 -3.86
CA TRP A 64 13.42 4.97 -4.28
C TRP A 64 14.88 4.75 -4.71
N GLN A 65 15.49 5.70 -5.46
CA GLN A 65 16.90 5.64 -5.84
C GLN A 65 17.80 5.63 -4.59
N GLN A 66 17.53 6.49 -3.61
CA GLN A 66 18.31 6.55 -2.38
C GLN A 66 18.22 5.26 -1.56
N ILE A 67 17.02 4.68 -1.41
CA ILE A 67 16.84 3.41 -0.71
C ILE A 67 17.50 2.26 -1.46
N THR A 68 17.41 2.24 -2.80
CA THR A 68 18.07 1.23 -3.62
C THR A 68 19.60 1.27 -3.46
N HIS A 69 20.17 2.48 -3.50
CA HIS A 69 21.60 2.65 -3.27
C HIS A 69 21.99 2.22 -1.85
N LEU A 70 21.20 2.59 -0.85
CA LEU A 70 21.43 2.16 0.52
C LEU A 70 21.33 0.64 0.68
N ALA A 71 20.42 -0.04 0.00
CA ALA A 71 20.30 -1.49 0.00
C ALA A 71 21.56 -2.16 -0.57
N GLN A 72 22.14 -1.58 -1.65
CA GLN A 72 23.44 -2.05 -2.20
C GLN A 72 24.58 -1.88 -1.19
N GLU A 73 24.66 -0.72 -0.55
CA GLU A 73 25.74 -0.43 0.40
C GLU A 73 25.65 -1.28 1.67
N ARG A 74 24.43 -1.46 2.20
CA ARG A 74 24.20 -2.15 3.48
C ARG A 74 24.04 -3.66 3.33
N GLY A 75 23.59 -4.11 2.15
CA GLY A 75 23.33 -5.52 1.88
C GLY A 75 22.09 -6.09 2.55
N PHE A 76 21.11 -5.26 2.94
CA PHE A 76 19.79 -5.75 3.34
C PHE A 76 18.96 -6.15 2.10
N VAL A 77 18.04 -7.09 2.28
CA VAL A 77 17.19 -7.60 1.20
C VAL A 77 15.83 -6.92 1.23
N PRO A 78 15.41 -6.16 0.19
CA PRO A 78 14.09 -5.61 0.12
C PRO A 78 13.01 -6.68 0.01
N PHE A 79 11.91 -6.49 0.75
CA PHE A 79 10.69 -7.26 0.64
C PHE A 79 9.55 -6.31 0.25
N ILE A 80 9.13 -6.36 -1.00
CA ILE A 80 8.15 -5.42 -1.57
C ILE A 80 6.74 -5.99 -1.43
N ASP A 81 5.87 -5.27 -0.73
CA ASP A 81 4.42 -5.51 -0.72
C ASP A 81 3.76 -4.72 -1.85
N MET A 82 3.18 -5.44 -2.81
CA MET A 82 2.50 -4.87 -3.97
C MET A 82 1.01 -5.27 -3.98
N ALA A 83 0.25 -4.75 -3.02
CA ALA A 83 -1.17 -5.07 -2.88
C ALA A 83 -2.10 -4.11 -3.62
N TYR A 84 -1.61 -2.95 -4.09
CA TYR A 84 -2.43 -1.87 -4.64
C TYR A 84 -1.97 -1.36 -6.00
N GLN A 85 -1.22 -2.17 -6.76
CA GLN A 85 -0.73 -1.79 -8.09
C GLN A 85 -1.88 -1.36 -9.02
N GLY A 86 -1.73 -0.19 -9.62
CA GLY A 86 -2.71 0.43 -10.52
C GLY A 86 -3.62 1.46 -9.84
N PHE A 87 -3.60 1.58 -8.51
CA PHE A 87 -4.42 2.56 -7.77
C PHE A 87 -3.70 3.87 -7.42
N GLY A 88 -2.39 3.95 -7.60
CA GLY A 88 -1.60 5.16 -7.39
C GLY A 88 -1.58 6.05 -8.62
N LEU A 89 -0.58 5.89 -9.46
CA LEU A 89 -0.39 6.62 -10.72
C LEU A 89 -0.74 5.77 -11.94
N GLY A 90 -0.50 4.48 -11.88
CA GLY A 90 -0.70 3.54 -12.97
C GLY A 90 0.00 2.22 -12.74
N LEU A 91 -0.24 1.23 -13.60
CA LEU A 91 0.36 -0.10 -13.45
C LEU A 91 1.90 -0.08 -13.56
N ALA A 92 2.43 0.76 -14.44
CA ALA A 92 3.87 0.86 -14.66
C ALA A 92 4.54 1.73 -13.59
N GLU A 93 3.93 2.85 -13.28
CA GLU A 93 4.42 3.85 -12.33
C GLU A 93 4.44 3.31 -10.91
N ASP A 94 3.42 2.57 -10.51
CA ASP A 94 3.30 1.94 -9.19
C ASP A 94 4.34 0.83 -8.96
N ALA A 95 4.94 0.30 -10.04
CA ALA A 95 6.00 -0.69 -10.00
C ALA A 95 7.41 -0.09 -10.16
N TYR A 96 7.55 1.25 -10.17
CA TYR A 96 8.83 1.91 -10.43
C TYR A 96 9.93 1.46 -9.45
N GLY A 97 9.69 1.56 -8.16
CA GLY A 97 10.67 1.20 -7.13
C GLY A 97 11.08 -0.28 -7.19
N LEU A 98 10.10 -1.17 -7.42
CA LEU A 98 10.36 -2.58 -7.61
C LEU A 98 11.29 -2.84 -8.80
N ARG A 99 11.00 -2.24 -9.97
CA ARG A 99 11.79 -2.43 -11.19
C ARG A 99 13.20 -1.90 -11.02
N LEU A 100 13.34 -0.70 -10.44
CA LEU A 100 14.64 -0.11 -10.15
C LEU A 100 15.49 -1.04 -9.26
N MET A 101 14.91 -1.56 -8.18
CA MET A 101 15.62 -2.48 -7.29
C MET A 101 15.98 -3.80 -7.99
N ALA A 102 15.09 -4.34 -8.83
CA ALA A 102 15.33 -5.58 -9.56
C ALA A 102 16.45 -5.46 -10.63
N GLU A 103 16.69 -4.27 -11.16
CA GLU A 103 17.79 -4.02 -12.10
C GLU A 103 19.16 -3.94 -11.41
N VAL A 104 19.18 -3.59 -10.13
CA VAL A 104 20.40 -3.19 -9.43
C VAL A 104 20.80 -4.19 -8.34
N LEU A 105 19.85 -4.77 -7.63
CA LEU A 105 20.12 -5.63 -6.47
C LEU A 105 20.19 -7.10 -6.87
N PRO A 106 21.05 -7.90 -6.21
CA PRO A 106 21.15 -9.33 -6.50
C PRO A 106 19.98 -10.17 -5.95
N GLU A 107 19.30 -9.66 -4.92
CA GLU A 107 18.25 -10.40 -4.19
C GLU A 107 17.08 -9.48 -3.85
N LEU A 108 15.87 -9.98 -4.00
CA LEU A 108 14.63 -9.23 -3.80
C LEU A 108 13.46 -10.19 -3.60
N LEU A 109 12.55 -9.86 -2.68
CA LEU A 109 11.28 -10.54 -2.48
C LEU A 109 10.12 -9.62 -2.86
N VAL A 110 9.12 -10.16 -3.54
CA VAL A 110 7.92 -9.40 -3.91
C VAL A 110 6.68 -10.23 -3.61
N ALA A 111 5.79 -9.68 -2.76
CA ALA A 111 4.47 -10.24 -2.53
C ALA A 111 3.44 -9.42 -3.31
N VAL A 112 2.78 -10.04 -4.28
CA VAL A 112 1.74 -9.43 -5.12
C VAL A 112 0.38 -9.95 -4.71
N SER A 113 -0.62 -9.09 -4.65
CA SER A 113 -2.01 -9.48 -4.39
C SER A 113 -2.94 -9.01 -5.51
N PHE A 114 -3.81 -9.90 -5.96
CA PHE A 114 -4.88 -9.60 -6.92
C PHE A 114 -6.22 -9.27 -6.25
N SER A 115 -6.23 -9.18 -4.91
CA SER A 115 -7.46 -8.89 -4.15
C SER A 115 -8.12 -7.57 -4.56
N LYS A 116 -7.34 -6.51 -4.83
CA LYS A 116 -7.89 -5.18 -5.10
C LYS A 116 -7.98 -4.89 -6.59
N ASN A 117 -6.88 -5.01 -7.33
CA ASN A 117 -6.83 -4.63 -8.74
C ASN A 117 -7.59 -5.57 -9.70
N PHE A 118 -7.90 -6.80 -9.26
CA PHE A 118 -8.83 -7.71 -9.94
C PHE A 118 -10.14 -7.92 -9.17
N GLY A 119 -10.33 -7.29 -8.01
CA GLY A 119 -11.53 -7.48 -7.19
C GLY A 119 -11.68 -8.88 -6.57
N LEU A 120 -10.62 -9.69 -6.54
CA LEU A 120 -10.64 -11.10 -6.13
C LEU A 120 -10.36 -11.30 -4.64
N TYR A 121 -10.97 -10.50 -3.77
CA TYR A 121 -10.70 -10.53 -2.32
C TYR A 121 -10.87 -11.90 -1.67
N ARG A 122 -11.91 -12.63 -2.06
CA ARG A 122 -12.27 -13.94 -1.46
C ARG A 122 -11.57 -15.10 -2.13
N GLU A 123 -11.10 -14.93 -3.35
CA GLU A 123 -10.42 -15.99 -4.13
C GLU A 123 -9.01 -16.28 -3.62
N ARG A 124 -8.47 -15.44 -2.75
CA ARG A 124 -7.14 -15.58 -2.16
C ARG A 124 -6.03 -15.76 -3.21
N ALA A 125 -6.11 -14.98 -4.31
CA ALA A 125 -5.16 -14.99 -5.40
C ALA A 125 -4.06 -13.94 -5.22
N GLY A 126 -2.82 -14.34 -5.48
CA GLY A 126 -1.61 -13.53 -5.41
C GLY A 126 -0.39 -14.36 -5.74
N GLY A 127 0.79 -13.80 -5.57
CA GLY A 127 2.04 -14.48 -5.84
C GLY A 127 3.18 -13.98 -4.97
N LEU A 128 4.13 -14.87 -4.73
CA LEU A 128 5.45 -14.52 -4.18
C LEU A 128 6.48 -14.73 -5.27
N THR A 129 7.22 -13.67 -5.59
CA THR A 129 8.38 -13.72 -6.48
C THR A 129 9.63 -13.54 -5.64
N LEU A 130 10.62 -14.39 -5.90
CA LEU A 130 11.93 -14.30 -5.29
C LEU A 130 12.97 -14.16 -6.40
N MET A 131 13.76 -13.10 -6.35
CA MET A 131 14.95 -12.92 -7.16
C MET A 131 16.17 -13.29 -6.31
N ALA A 132 17.02 -14.12 -6.84
CA ALA A 132 18.24 -14.56 -6.17
C ALA A 132 19.47 -14.23 -7.02
N ALA A 133 20.64 -14.19 -6.38
CA ALA A 133 21.91 -13.79 -7.00
C ALA A 133 22.32 -14.65 -8.22
N ASN A 134 21.81 -15.88 -8.32
CA ASN A 134 22.05 -16.77 -9.47
C ASN A 134 20.96 -17.86 -9.55
N GLU A 135 20.97 -18.60 -10.66
CA GLU A 135 19.97 -19.63 -10.93
C GLU A 135 19.99 -20.78 -9.93
N GLU A 136 21.16 -21.20 -9.45
CA GLU A 136 21.29 -22.28 -8.46
C GLU A 136 20.56 -21.90 -7.15
N ARG A 137 20.82 -20.70 -6.64
CA ARG A 137 20.14 -20.16 -5.46
C ARG A 137 18.65 -19.99 -5.68
N ALA A 138 18.23 -19.49 -6.85
CA ALA A 138 16.81 -19.35 -7.19
C ALA A 138 16.09 -20.70 -7.16
N ARG A 139 16.67 -21.75 -7.73
CA ARG A 139 16.13 -23.11 -7.71
C ARG A 139 16.09 -23.69 -6.28
N ALA A 140 17.12 -23.46 -5.48
CA ALA A 140 17.16 -23.88 -4.08
C ALA A 140 16.04 -23.22 -3.27
N CYS A 141 15.88 -21.88 -3.38
CA CYS A 141 14.82 -21.14 -2.74
C CYS A 141 13.43 -21.61 -3.20
N GLN A 142 13.23 -21.81 -4.50
CA GLN A 142 11.97 -22.32 -5.04
C GLN A 142 11.60 -23.68 -4.45
N SER A 143 12.56 -24.59 -4.34
CA SER A 143 12.33 -25.92 -3.76
C SER A 143 11.86 -25.82 -2.29
N GLN A 144 12.46 -24.91 -1.52
CA GLN A 144 12.06 -24.67 -0.13
C GLN A 144 10.65 -24.04 -0.03
N LEU A 145 10.34 -23.05 -0.88
CA LEU A 145 9.01 -22.44 -0.93
C LEU A 145 7.93 -23.47 -1.26
N LEU A 146 8.18 -24.35 -2.23
CA LEU A 146 7.26 -25.42 -2.59
C LEU A 146 7.08 -26.42 -1.45
N SER A 147 8.15 -26.78 -0.76
CA SER A 147 8.10 -27.68 0.42
C SER A 147 7.28 -27.05 1.56
N LEU A 148 7.51 -25.75 1.86
CA LEU A 148 6.75 -25.00 2.85
C LEU A 148 5.26 -24.90 2.48
N ALA A 149 4.94 -24.56 1.25
CA ALA A 149 3.57 -24.49 0.75
C ALA A 149 2.86 -25.86 0.86
N ARG A 150 3.59 -26.93 0.51
CA ARG A 150 3.10 -28.30 0.66
C ARG A 150 2.76 -28.65 2.10
N GLY A 151 3.60 -28.21 3.05
CA GLY A 151 3.39 -28.46 4.47
C GLY A 151 2.25 -27.61 5.08
N LEU A 152 2.06 -26.38 4.59
CA LEU A 152 1.08 -25.44 5.14
C LEU A 152 -0.35 -25.70 4.65
N TYR A 153 -0.53 -25.91 3.35
CA TYR A 153 -1.86 -26.03 2.74
C TYR A 153 -1.92 -27.01 1.55
N SER A 154 -0.88 -27.76 1.30
CA SER A 154 -0.73 -28.74 0.23
C SER A 154 -0.75 -28.13 -1.17
N MET A 155 -1.89 -27.62 -1.63
CA MET A 155 -2.08 -26.94 -2.91
C MET A 155 -3.03 -25.75 -2.74
N PRO A 156 -2.73 -24.58 -3.34
CA PRO A 156 -3.65 -23.45 -3.30
C PRO A 156 -4.89 -23.71 -4.15
N PRO A 157 -6.03 -23.02 -3.86
CA PRO A 157 -7.17 -23.01 -4.77
C PRO A 157 -6.75 -22.42 -6.12
N SER A 158 -7.15 -23.03 -7.24
CA SER A 158 -6.76 -22.62 -8.59
C SER A 158 -7.68 -21.56 -9.22
N HIS A 159 -8.93 -21.42 -8.74
CA HIS A 159 -9.95 -20.60 -9.37
C HIS A 159 -9.52 -19.14 -9.54
N GLY A 160 -9.04 -18.48 -8.47
CA GLY A 160 -8.62 -17.08 -8.54
C GLY A 160 -7.43 -16.85 -9.48
N SER A 161 -6.44 -17.75 -9.48
CA SER A 161 -5.29 -17.65 -10.40
C SER A 161 -5.70 -17.91 -11.85
N ALA A 162 -6.64 -18.84 -12.10
CA ALA A 162 -7.17 -19.11 -13.44
C ALA A 162 -7.93 -17.90 -14.01
N LEU A 163 -8.69 -17.17 -13.18
CA LEU A 163 -9.36 -15.94 -13.62
C LEU A 163 -8.34 -14.87 -14.05
N VAL A 164 -7.27 -14.69 -13.29
CA VAL A 164 -6.19 -13.75 -13.66
C VAL A 164 -5.51 -14.19 -14.96
N ASP A 165 -5.22 -15.48 -15.10
CA ASP A 165 -4.57 -16.05 -16.29
C ASP A 165 -5.42 -15.84 -17.55
N ILE A 166 -6.72 -16.13 -17.49
CA ILE A 166 -7.68 -15.94 -18.60
C ILE A 166 -7.72 -14.45 -19.01
N ILE A 167 -7.84 -13.54 -18.03
CA ILE A 167 -7.88 -12.10 -18.31
C ILE A 167 -6.56 -11.65 -18.93
N TRP A 168 -5.44 -12.10 -18.41
CA TRP A 168 -4.11 -11.68 -18.86
C TRP A 168 -3.80 -12.14 -20.28
N HIS A 169 -4.19 -13.35 -20.66
CA HIS A 169 -3.92 -13.93 -21.99
C HIS A 169 -4.97 -13.57 -23.04
N SER A 170 -6.11 -12.99 -22.65
CA SER A 170 -7.09 -12.45 -23.60
C SER A 170 -6.85 -10.95 -23.83
N PRO A 171 -6.46 -10.49 -25.04
CA PRO A 171 -6.23 -9.08 -25.30
C PRO A 171 -7.44 -8.20 -25.00
N ASP A 172 -8.66 -8.67 -25.28
CA ASP A 172 -9.89 -7.91 -25.07
C ASP A 172 -10.23 -7.82 -23.58
N LEU A 173 -10.15 -8.92 -22.83
CA LEU A 173 -10.41 -8.91 -21.39
C LEU A 173 -9.35 -8.11 -20.64
N ARG A 174 -8.08 -8.21 -21.06
CA ARG A 174 -6.99 -7.41 -20.47
C ARG A 174 -7.21 -5.92 -20.70
N ARG A 175 -7.63 -5.51 -21.90
CA ARG A 175 -7.94 -4.10 -22.18
C ARG A 175 -9.11 -3.61 -21.32
N LEU A 176 -10.17 -4.40 -21.20
CA LEU A 176 -11.33 -4.08 -20.35
C LEU A 176 -10.90 -3.93 -18.89
N TRP A 177 -10.17 -4.90 -18.35
CA TRP A 177 -9.63 -4.84 -16.98
C TRP A 177 -8.75 -3.59 -16.74
N GLN A 178 -7.87 -3.25 -17.69
CA GLN A 178 -7.04 -2.04 -17.57
C GLN A 178 -7.88 -0.77 -17.54
N GLN A 179 -8.96 -0.72 -18.33
CA GLN A 179 -9.88 0.42 -18.34
C GLN A 179 -10.63 0.52 -17.02
N GLU A 180 -11.21 -0.57 -16.53
CA GLU A 180 -11.92 -0.59 -15.23
C GLU A 180 -11.00 -0.21 -14.06
N LEU A 181 -9.76 -0.69 -14.04
CA LEU A 181 -8.77 -0.31 -13.03
C LEU A 181 -8.43 1.19 -13.11
N THR A 182 -8.33 1.73 -14.32
CA THR A 182 -8.14 3.17 -14.54
C THR A 182 -9.33 3.97 -14.01
N ASP A 183 -10.55 3.54 -14.28
CA ASP A 183 -11.77 4.19 -13.82
C ASP A 183 -11.87 4.17 -12.29
N MET A 184 -11.50 3.06 -11.65
CA MET A 184 -11.43 2.97 -10.19
C MET A 184 -10.38 3.94 -9.62
N ARG A 185 -9.20 4.03 -10.22
CA ARG A 185 -8.15 4.99 -9.81
C ARG A 185 -8.63 6.43 -9.93
N VAL A 186 -9.17 6.80 -11.09
CA VAL A 186 -9.70 8.16 -11.35
C VAL A 186 -10.81 8.50 -10.35
N ARG A 187 -11.73 7.57 -10.09
CA ARG A 187 -12.78 7.75 -9.08
C ARG A 187 -12.19 8.08 -7.70
N ILE A 188 -11.16 7.34 -7.25
CA ILE A 188 -10.52 7.61 -5.95
C ILE A 188 -9.87 8.99 -5.95
N GLN A 189 -9.18 9.37 -7.02
CA GLN A 189 -8.56 10.70 -7.14
C GLN A 189 -9.61 11.82 -7.11
N THR A 190 -10.74 11.65 -7.81
CA THR A 190 -11.87 12.59 -7.78
C THR A 190 -12.45 12.72 -6.36
N LEU A 191 -12.59 11.62 -5.62
CA LEU A 191 -13.06 11.66 -4.25
C LEU A 191 -12.09 12.36 -3.30
N ARG A 192 -10.78 12.15 -3.48
CA ARG A 192 -9.74 12.87 -2.73
C ARG A 192 -9.80 14.37 -2.98
N GLN A 193 -9.93 14.77 -4.25
CA GLN A 193 -10.05 16.16 -4.64
C GLN A 193 -11.29 16.81 -4.04
N ALA A 194 -12.46 16.18 -4.18
CA ALA A 194 -13.71 16.68 -3.64
C ALA A 194 -13.71 16.82 -2.11
N LEU A 195 -13.14 15.83 -1.40
CA LEU A 195 -12.99 15.89 0.05
C LEU A 195 -12.04 17.03 0.47
N HIS A 196 -10.92 17.18 -0.21
CA HIS A 196 -9.97 18.26 0.05
C HIS A 196 -10.62 19.65 -0.16
N GLU A 197 -11.30 19.85 -1.29
CA GLU A 197 -11.95 21.13 -1.61
C GLU A 197 -13.04 21.48 -0.59
N GLY A 198 -13.89 20.51 -0.21
CA GLY A 198 -14.92 20.71 0.80
C GLY A 198 -14.33 21.07 2.16
N LEU A 199 -13.32 20.32 2.63
CA LEU A 199 -12.68 20.63 3.91
C LEU A 199 -11.91 21.96 3.89
N LYS A 200 -11.24 22.29 2.79
CA LYS A 200 -10.56 23.58 2.63
C LYS A 200 -11.52 24.76 2.68
N ALA A 201 -12.72 24.60 2.12
CA ALA A 201 -13.75 25.66 2.17
C ALA A 201 -14.31 25.87 3.57
N GLN A 202 -14.50 24.80 4.35
CA GLN A 202 -15.11 24.86 5.68
C GLN A 202 -14.08 25.12 6.81
N LEU A 203 -12.87 24.62 6.66
CA LEU A 203 -11.77 24.70 7.65
C LEU A 203 -10.50 25.30 7.01
N PRO A 204 -10.55 26.55 6.53
CA PRO A 204 -9.43 27.17 5.81
C PRO A 204 -8.17 27.35 6.67
N GLU A 205 -8.31 27.30 8.00
CA GLU A 205 -7.22 27.38 8.96
C GLU A 205 -6.40 26.10 9.10
N ARG A 206 -6.86 24.97 8.51
CA ARG A 206 -6.17 23.67 8.54
C ARG A 206 -5.68 23.27 7.14
N ASP A 207 -4.50 22.67 7.07
CA ASP A 207 -4.00 22.09 5.82
C ASP A 207 -4.52 20.64 5.63
N PHE A 208 -5.44 20.48 4.69
CA PHE A 208 -5.89 19.18 4.19
C PHE A 208 -5.29 18.82 2.82
N GLY A 209 -4.27 19.54 2.37
CA GLY A 209 -3.59 19.30 1.09
C GLY A 209 -2.93 17.91 0.99
N PHE A 210 -2.62 17.29 2.13
CA PHE A 210 -2.12 15.91 2.17
C PHE A 210 -3.09 14.92 1.52
N ILE A 211 -4.40 15.12 1.62
CA ILE A 211 -5.43 14.24 1.04
C ILE A 211 -5.22 14.06 -0.46
N VAL A 212 -4.82 15.11 -1.18
CA VAL A 212 -4.56 15.05 -2.63
C VAL A 212 -3.11 14.70 -2.97
N ARG A 213 -2.17 14.91 -2.06
CA ARG A 213 -0.77 14.47 -2.22
C ARG A 213 -0.63 12.96 -2.02
N GLU A 214 -1.40 12.37 -1.12
CA GLU A 214 -1.45 10.94 -0.84
C GLU A 214 -2.20 10.18 -1.93
N ARG A 215 -1.97 8.86 -2.03
CA ARG A 215 -2.50 8.00 -3.09
C ARG A 215 -3.17 6.76 -2.54
N GLY A 216 -3.94 6.10 -3.40
CA GLY A 216 -4.64 4.87 -3.04
C GLY A 216 -5.84 5.10 -2.14
N MET A 217 -6.22 4.04 -1.42
CA MET A 217 -7.52 3.96 -0.74
C MET A 217 -7.55 4.65 0.62
N PHE A 218 -6.41 4.99 1.23
CA PHE A 218 -6.35 5.40 2.63
C PHE A 218 -5.71 6.77 2.84
N SER A 219 -6.15 7.46 3.89
CA SER A 219 -5.51 8.64 4.48
C SER A 219 -5.76 8.66 5.98
N PHE A 220 -4.90 9.35 6.73
CA PHE A 220 -5.17 9.72 8.11
C PHE A 220 -5.67 11.16 8.17
N LEU A 221 -6.82 11.40 8.79
CA LEU A 221 -7.40 12.76 8.89
C LEU A 221 -6.86 13.56 10.08
N GLY A 222 -6.10 12.96 10.98
CA GLY A 222 -5.55 13.63 12.16
C GLY A 222 -6.59 13.94 13.24
N LEU A 223 -7.69 13.17 13.29
CA LEU A 223 -8.72 13.30 14.30
C LEU A 223 -8.33 12.57 15.58
N THR A 224 -8.76 13.08 16.72
CA THR A 224 -8.68 12.38 17.99
C THR A 224 -9.68 11.22 18.05
N GLU A 225 -9.45 10.26 18.93
CA GLU A 225 -10.36 9.14 19.16
C GLU A 225 -11.77 9.61 19.60
N THR A 226 -11.84 10.69 20.38
CA THR A 226 -13.12 11.31 20.76
C THR A 226 -13.87 11.85 19.55
N GLN A 227 -13.18 12.55 18.64
CA GLN A 227 -13.78 13.06 17.41
C GLN A 227 -14.26 11.93 16.49
N VAL A 228 -13.48 10.85 16.38
CA VAL A 228 -13.89 9.65 15.62
C VAL A 228 -15.12 8.99 16.25
N THR A 229 -15.21 8.94 17.58
CA THR A 229 -16.37 8.41 18.29
C THR A 229 -17.62 9.26 18.02
N ARG A 230 -17.50 10.59 18.06
CA ARG A 230 -18.60 11.51 17.73
C ARG A 230 -19.07 11.37 16.29
N LEU A 231 -18.15 11.22 15.31
CA LEU A 231 -18.53 10.94 13.92
C LEU A 231 -19.40 9.70 13.80
N ARG A 232 -19.08 8.65 14.55
CA ARG A 232 -19.88 7.41 14.56
C ARG A 232 -21.24 7.60 15.21
N GLU A 233 -21.30 8.25 16.38
CA GLU A 233 -22.50 8.32 17.22
C GLU A 233 -23.49 9.39 16.75
N GLU A 234 -22.98 10.56 16.33
CA GLU A 234 -23.80 11.71 15.93
C GLU A 234 -24.10 11.70 14.41
N PHE A 235 -23.18 11.19 13.57
CA PHE A 235 -23.25 11.30 12.11
C PHE A 235 -23.29 9.96 11.38
N SER A 236 -23.23 8.81 12.07
CA SER A 236 -23.17 7.48 11.45
C SER A 236 -22.03 7.33 10.43
N ILE A 237 -20.90 8.03 10.65
CA ILE A 237 -19.70 7.93 9.84
C ILE A 237 -18.71 7.02 10.55
N TYR A 238 -18.33 5.91 9.90
CA TYR A 238 -17.51 4.86 10.47
C TYR A 238 -16.09 4.91 9.90
N MET A 239 -15.10 5.07 10.77
CA MET A 239 -13.67 4.97 10.47
C MET A 239 -12.94 4.25 11.61
N THR A 240 -11.66 3.95 11.42
CA THR A 240 -10.85 3.35 12.50
C THR A 240 -10.53 4.39 13.58
N GLY A 241 -10.40 3.96 14.86
CA GLY A 241 -10.17 4.85 16.01
C GLY A 241 -8.91 5.74 15.88
N ASN A 242 -7.93 5.32 15.06
CA ASN A 242 -6.74 6.10 14.75
C ASN A 242 -6.94 7.11 13.59
N SER A 243 -8.18 7.45 13.26
CA SER A 243 -8.52 8.43 12.22
C SER A 243 -8.18 8.03 10.78
N ARG A 244 -7.93 6.73 10.50
CA ARG A 244 -7.78 6.27 9.13
C ARG A 244 -9.12 6.20 8.42
N ILE A 245 -9.23 6.92 7.30
CA ILE A 245 -10.39 6.87 6.39
C ILE A 245 -10.10 5.98 5.18
N ASN A 246 -11.14 5.32 4.66
CA ASN A 246 -11.13 4.67 3.35
C ASN A 246 -11.79 5.58 2.31
N ILE A 247 -10.99 6.24 1.50
CA ILE A 247 -11.45 7.16 0.43
C ILE A 247 -12.37 6.44 -0.56
N ALA A 248 -12.07 5.19 -0.91
CA ALA A 248 -12.90 4.43 -1.85
C ALA A 248 -14.33 4.15 -1.34
N GLY A 249 -14.55 4.25 -0.02
CA GLY A 249 -15.87 4.13 0.61
C GLY A 249 -16.72 5.40 0.55
N LEU A 250 -16.16 6.54 0.12
CA LEU A 250 -16.88 7.78 -0.04
C LEU A 250 -17.74 7.79 -1.31
N SER A 251 -18.69 8.74 -1.36
CA SER A 251 -19.54 9.01 -2.51
C SER A 251 -19.58 10.52 -2.76
N LEU A 252 -19.47 10.95 -4.01
CA LEU A 252 -19.59 12.38 -4.37
C LEU A 252 -20.91 12.97 -3.89
N ALA A 253 -22.00 12.22 -3.97
CA ALA A 253 -23.32 12.66 -3.51
C ALA A 253 -23.42 12.91 -1.99
N ARG A 254 -22.41 12.49 -1.21
CA ARG A 254 -22.38 12.65 0.26
C ARG A 254 -21.13 13.36 0.76
N ILE A 255 -20.32 13.91 -0.12
CA ILE A 255 -19.08 14.61 0.27
C ILE A 255 -19.38 15.79 1.18
N ASP A 256 -20.39 16.61 0.85
CA ASP A 256 -20.78 17.76 1.67
C ASP A 256 -21.19 17.33 3.08
N TYR A 257 -22.00 16.29 3.20
CA TYR A 257 -22.38 15.73 4.50
C TYR A 257 -21.16 15.27 5.32
N VAL A 258 -20.19 14.63 4.67
CA VAL A 258 -18.96 14.19 5.34
C VAL A 258 -18.12 15.39 5.77
N CYS A 259 -18.01 16.42 4.96
CA CYS A 259 -17.30 17.65 5.29
C CYS A 259 -17.96 18.40 6.46
N ASP A 260 -19.29 18.55 6.46
CA ASP A 260 -20.07 19.17 7.53
C ASP A 260 -19.88 18.44 8.88
N ALA A 261 -19.93 17.10 8.83
CA ALA A 261 -19.71 16.28 10.01
C ALA A 261 -18.28 16.42 10.55
N LEU A 262 -17.30 16.44 9.67
CA LEU A 262 -15.88 16.64 10.03
C LEU A 262 -15.66 18.03 10.63
N GLU A 263 -16.20 19.07 10.03
CA GLU A 263 -16.16 20.42 10.58
C GLU A 263 -16.74 20.47 12.00
N SER A 264 -17.93 19.91 12.17
CA SER A 264 -18.64 19.89 13.46
C SER A 264 -17.81 19.27 14.59
N VAL A 265 -17.14 18.14 14.33
CA VAL A 265 -16.34 17.46 15.38
C VAL A 265 -14.96 18.09 15.57
N ILE A 266 -14.43 18.79 14.56
CA ILE A 266 -13.12 19.45 14.61
C ILE A 266 -13.18 20.77 15.36
N ARG A 267 -14.28 21.54 15.19
CA ARG A 267 -14.48 22.84 15.85
C ARG A 267 -14.97 22.75 17.30
N ALA A 268 -15.49 21.62 17.70
CA ALA A 268 -15.99 21.37 19.06
C ALA A 268 -14.87 20.86 20.01
#